data_4a08451ab23526d81671d91c31cfdd5a
#
_entry.id   4a08451ab23526d81671d91c31cfdd5a
#
_cell.length_a   1.000
_cell.length_b   1.000
_cell.length_c   1.000
_cell.angle_alpha   90.00
_cell.angle_beta   90.00
_cell.angle_gamma   90.00
#
_symmetry.space_group_name_H-M   'P 1'
#
loop_
_entity.id
_entity.type
_entity.pdbx_description
1 polymer ?
#
loop_
_entity_poly.entity_id
_entity_poly.type
_entity_poly.pdbx_seq_one_letter_code
_entity_poly.pdbx_strand_id
1 'polypeptide(L)'
;MVAEGHNGGGGAVARGMPNISMVLARVFVSDLNAAIPLYEELAQAQAERFAFRDVELARIGPFLLLAGNTAAYRDRTATIQAGSLEPVLAALKSAGGEVVEGPAPGPNGARLIARHPDGAVFEYIETGESG
;
A
#
# COMPACT_ATOMS: atom_id res chain seq x y z
N MET A 1 -3.11 -10.25 21.10
CA MET A 1 -2.64 -10.12 21.26
C MET A 1 -2.08 -9.75 21.69
N VAL A 2 -2.25 -9.40 21.72
CA VAL A 2 -1.67 -8.97 22.00
C VAL A 2 -1.35 -8.32 22.28
N ALA A 3 -1.52 -8.10 22.34
CA ALA A 3 -1.12 -7.47 22.49
C ALA A 3 -0.84 -6.90 22.88
N GLU A 4 -1.07 -6.75 23.03
CA GLU A 4 -0.70 -6.25 23.27
C GLU A 4 -0.08 -5.69 23.49
N GLY A 5 -0.26 -5.49 23.56
CA GLY A 5 0.34 -4.87 23.67
C GLY A 5 0.84 -4.40 23.77
N HIS A 6 0.86 -4.09 23.91
CA HIS A 6 1.34 -3.54 23.92
C HIS A 6 1.82 -2.88 23.99
N ASN A 7 1.72 -2.52 23.98
CA ASN A 7 2.08 -1.78 23.86
C ASN A 7 2.49 -1.13 24.11
N GLY A 8 2.37 -1.08 24.16
CA GLY A 8 2.69 -0.47 24.46
C GLY A 8 2.81 0.55 24.45
N GLY A 9 2.99 0.63 24.30
CA GLY A 9 3.23 1.74 24.27
C GLY A 9 2.55 2.57 24.33
N GLY A 10 2.35 2.62 24.77
CA GLY A 10 1.60 3.53 25.08
C GLY A 10 1.44 4.78 24.42
N GLY A 11 2.44 5.37 24.04
CA GLY A 11 2.33 6.69 23.46
C GLY A 11 1.37 6.76 22.30
N ALA A 12 1.32 5.72 21.53
CA ALA A 12 0.51 5.69 20.34
C ALA A 12 -0.96 5.89 20.63
N VAL A 13 -1.39 5.46 21.79
CA VAL A 13 -2.80 5.52 22.15
C VAL A 13 -3.33 6.93 22.15
N ALA A 14 -2.53 7.86 22.59
CA ALA A 14 -2.98 9.23 22.76
C ALA A 14 -3.07 9.98 21.44
N ARG A 15 -2.66 9.38 20.37
CA ARG A 15 -2.59 10.09 19.10
C ARG A 15 -3.75 9.84 18.18
N GLY A 16 -4.70 9.04 18.63
CA GLY A 16 -5.81 8.69 17.77
C GLY A 16 -5.43 7.59 16.80
N MET A 17 -5.97 7.66 15.61
CA MET A 17 -5.82 6.58 14.66
C MET A 17 -4.45 6.58 13.99
N PRO A 18 -3.93 5.39 13.70
CA PRO A 18 -2.65 5.28 12.99
C PRO A 18 -2.72 5.89 11.61
N ASN A 19 -1.61 6.45 11.17
CA ASN A 19 -1.53 6.99 9.82
C ASN A 19 -1.57 5.92 8.76
N ILE A 20 -1.00 4.75 9.02
CA ILE A 20 -1.08 3.62 8.10
C ILE A 20 -2.37 2.86 8.41
N SER A 21 -3.26 2.80 7.43
CA SER A 21 -4.57 2.17 7.62
C SER A 21 -4.64 0.75 7.06
N MET A 22 -3.82 0.44 6.05
CA MET A 22 -3.89 -0.86 5.39
C MET A 22 -2.58 -1.09 4.64
N VAL A 23 -2.13 -2.33 4.64
CA VAL A 23 -1.02 -2.77 3.79
C VAL A 23 -1.57 -3.79 2.83
N LEU A 24 -1.43 -3.52 1.54
CA LEU A 24 -1.90 -4.42 0.50
C LEU A 24 -0.72 -5.21 -0.04
N ALA A 25 -0.82 -6.53 0.03
CA ALA A 25 0.18 -7.40 -0.58
C ALA A 25 -0.02 -7.38 -2.09
N ARG A 26 1.04 -7.12 -2.85
CA ARG A 26 0.97 -7.06 -4.30
C ARG A 26 1.20 -8.44 -4.88
N VAL A 27 0.30 -8.84 -5.78
CA VAL A 27 0.36 -10.15 -6.44
C VAL A 27 0.34 -9.92 -7.93
N PHE A 28 1.40 -10.33 -8.62
CA PHE A 28 1.50 -10.16 -10.05
C PHE A 28 0.97 -11.42 -10.73
N VAL A 29 -0.06 -11.25 -11.54
CA VAL A 29 -0.76 -12.38 -12.16
C VAL A 29 -0.78 -12.18 -13.68
N SER A 30 -0.89 -13.28 -14.42
CA SER A 30 -0.95 -13.20 -15.87
C SER A 30 -2.36 -12.90 -16.38
N ASP A 31 -3.38 -13.31 -15.62
CA ASP A 31 -4.78 -13.16 -16.02
C ASP A 31 -5.59 -12.76 -14.82
N LEU A 32 -6.03 -11.51 -14.82
CA LEU A 32 -6.75 -10.96 -13.68
C LEU A 32 -8.06 -11.71 -13.44
N ASN A 33 -8.81 -11.99 -14.50
CA ASN A 33 -10.08 -12.68 -14.36
C ASN A 33 -9.92 -14.07 -13.76
N ALA A 34 -8.86 -14.77 -14.11
CA ALA A 34 -8.63 -16.12 -13.60
C ALA A 34 -8.18 -16.08 -12.15
N ALA A 35 -7.48 -15.03 -11.74
CA ALA A 35 -6.92 -14.95 -10.38
C ALA A 35 -7.92 -14.49 -9.35
N ILE A 36 -8.83 -13.59 -9.72
CA ILE A 36 -9.73 -12.93 -8.78
C ILE A 36 -10.51 -13.89 -7.87
N PRO A 37 -11.12 -14.98 -8.39
CA PRO A 37 -11.96 -15.81 -7.51
C PRO A 37 -11.26 -16.36 -6.28
N LEU A 38 -10.00 -16.77 -6.41
CA LEU A 38 -9.26 -17.28 -5.26
C LEU A 38 -9.11 -16.20 -4.19
N TYR A 39 -8.74 -15.00 -4.60
CA TYR A 39 -8.46 -13.94 -3.64
C TYR A 39 -9.74 -13.40 -3.01
N GLU A 40 -10.83 -13.41 -3.77
CA GLU A 40 -12.12 -13.04 -3.18
C GLU A 40 -12.52 -14.04 -2.10
N GLU A 41 -12.26 -15.32 -2.34
CA GLU A 41 -12.56 -16.34 -1.34
C GLU A 41 -11.67 -16.19 -0.11
N LEU A 42 -10.38 -16.00 -0.32
CA LEU A 42 -9.44 -15.85 0.79
C LEU A 42 -9.75 -14.64 1.64
N ALA A 43 -10.05 -13.52 1.01
CA ALA A 43 -10.25 -12.26 1.71
C ALA A 43 -11.69 -12.08 2.18
N GLN A 44 -12.62 -12.89 1.69
CA GLN A 44 -14.05 -12.71 1.97
C GLN A 44 -14.48 -11.29 1.60
N ALA A 45 -14.05 -10.86 0.42
CA ALA A 45 -14.30 -9.51 -0.08
C ALA A 45 -14.41 -9.56 -1.58
N GLN A 46 -15.11 -8.58 -2.15
CA GLN A 46 -15.27 -8.49 -3.60
C GLN A 46 -14.16 -7.64 -4.20
N ALA A 47 -13.80 -7.99 -5.43
CA ALA A 47 -12.77 -7.27 -6.16
C ALA A 47 -13.26 -5.89 -6.59
N GLU A 48 -12.41 -4.90 -6.42
CA GLU A 48 -12.60 -3.56 -6.96
C GLU A 48 -11.57 -3.37 -8.05
N ARG A 49 -12.05 -3.30 -9.29
CA ARG A 49 -11.15 -3.20 -10.45
C ARG A 49 -10.88 -1.77 -10.82
N PHE A 50 -9.66 -1.51 -11.25
CA PHE A 50 -9.28 -0.21 -11.79
C PHE A 50 -8.05 -0.39 -12.67
N ALA A 51 -7.57 0.70 -13.24
CA ALA A 51 -6.44 0.65 -14.16
C ALA A 51 -5.50 1.80 -13.85
N PHE A 52 -4.22 1.60 -14.14
CA PHE A 52 -3.21 2.63 -14.00
C PHE A 52 -2.19 2.41 -15.11
N ARG A 53 -2.13 3.34 -16.06
CA ARG A 53 -1.27 3.21 -17.23
C ARG A 53 -1.61 1.91 -17.95
N ASP A 54 -0.64 1.05 -18.19
CA ASP A 54 -0.84 -0.21 -18.90
C ASP A 54 -1.11 -1.39 -18.00
N VAL A 55 -1.49 -1.13 -16.75
CA VAL A 55 -1.68 -2.17 -15.75
C VAL A 55 -3.15 -2.24 -15.37
N GLU A 56 -3.69 -3.46 -15.34
CA GLU A 56 -5.02 -3.73 -14.82
C GLU A 56 -4.88 -4.20 -13.39
N LEU A 57 -5.70 -3.63 -12.51
CA LEU A 57 -5.58 -3.91 -11.09
C LEU A 57 -6.90 -4.35 -10.49
N ALA A 58 -6.80 -5.13 -9.42
CA ALA A 58 -7.96 -5.49 -8.62
C ALA A 58 -7.55 -5.47 -7.15
N ARG A 59 -8.23 -4.63 -6.38
CA ARG A 59 -8.04 -4.64 -4.94
C ARG A 59 -9.06 -5.57 -4.32
N ILE A 60 -8.59 -6.51 -3.51
CA ILE A 60 -9.47 -7.50 -2.87
C ILE A 60 -9.03 -7.61 -1.42
N GLY A 61 -9.73 -6.89 -0.52
CA GLY A 61 -9.32 -6.86 0.87
C GLY A 61 -7.88 -6.37 1.00
N PRO A 62 -6.99 -7.16 1.61
CA PRO A 62 -5.59 -6.75 1.76
C PRO A 62 -4.70 -7.13 0.59
N PHE A 63 -5.29 -7.58 -0.51
CA PHE A 63 -4.52 -7.95 -1.71
C PHE A 63 -4.70 -6.92 -2.80
N LEU A 64 -3.63 -6.72 -3.56
CA LEU A 64 -3.69 -5.91 -4.77
C LEU A 64 -3.10 -6.75 -5.90
N LEU A 65 -3.96 -7.18 -6.81
CA LEU A 65 -3.57 -7.98 -7.96
C LEU A 65 -3.23 -7.06 -9.13
N LEU A 66 -2.15 -7.38 -9.84
CA LEU A 66 -1.69 -6.57 -10.97
C LEU A 66 -1.46 -7.48 -12.17
N ALA A 67 -1.99 -7.08 -13.32
CA ALA A 67 -1.81 -7.81 -14.57
C ALA A 67 -1.50 -6.80 -15.67
N GLY A 68 -1.05 -7.29 -16.81
CA GLY A 68 -0.69 -6.45 -17.95
C GLY A 68 0.79 -6.12 -17.95
N ASN A 69 1.13 -4.90 -18.32
CA ASN A 69 2.54 -4.51 -18.44
C ASN A 69 3.09 -4.10 -17.06
N THR A 70 3.43 -5.08 -16.24
CA THR A 70 3.83 -4.86 -14.86
C THR A 70 5.34 -4.83 -14.64
N ALA A 71 6.14 -5.00 -15.69
CA ALA A 71 7.58 -5.18 -15.54
C ALA A 71 8.25 -4.07 -14.73
N ALA A 72 7.84 -2.82 -14.97
CA ALA A 72 8.45 -1.68 -14.29
C ALA A 72 8.03 -1.54 -12.83
N TYR A 73 7.06 -2.34 -12.39
CA TYR A 73 6.48 -2.17 -11.06
C TYR A 73 6.72 -3.35 -10.13
N ARG A 74 7.47 -4.34 -10.59
CA ARG A 74 7.63 -5.58 -9.83
C ARG A 74 8.56 -5.46 -8.64
N ASP A 75 9.31 -4.38 -8.54
CA ASP A 75 10.17 -4.17 -7.39
C ASP A 75 9.42 -3.66 -6.16
N ARG A 76 8.18 -3.17 -6.36
CA ARG A 76 7.36 -2.72 -5.24
C ARG A 76 6.58 -3.90 -4.71
N THR A 77 6.82 -4.26 -3.46
CA THR A 77 6.25 -5.49 -2.91
C THR A 77 4.95 -5.27 -2.16
N ALA A 78 4.62 -4.03 -1.83
CA ALA A 78 3.38 -3.72 -1.15
C ALA A 78 2.89 -2.34 -1.51
N THR A 79 1.59 -2.14 -1.36
CA THR A 79 0.97 -0.82 -1.46
C THR A 79 0.43 -0.49 -0.08
N ILE A 80 0.85 0.64 0.47
CA ILE A 80 0.53 1.02 1.84
C ILE A 80 -0.40 2.22 1.80
N GLN A 81 -1.57 2.08 2.41
CA GLN A 81 -2.53 3.17 2.50
C GLN A 81 -2.25 3.99 3.74
N ALA A 82 -2.06 5.28 3.53
CA ALA A 82 -1.78 6.23 4.61
C ALA A 82 -2.84 7.32 4.61
N GLY A 83 -3.14 7.86 5.78
CA GLY A 83 -4.03 9.00 5.87
C GLY A 83 -3.39 10.23 5.26
N SER A 84 -2.10 10.40 5.48
CA SER A 84 -1.34 11.53 4.95
C SER A 84 0.05 11.06 4.55
N LEU A 85 0.55 11.57 3.42
CA LEU A 85 1.90 11.25 2.97
C LEU A 85 2.96 12.06 3.70
N GLU A 86 2.59 13.16 4.33
CA GLU A 86 3.55 14.04 4.96
C GLU A 86 4.37 13.36 6.06
N PRO A 87 3.74 12.64 7.01
CA PRO A 87 4.54 11.93 8.02
C PRO A 87 5.40 10.82 7.42
N VAL A 88 4.94 10.21 6.33
CA VAL A 88 5.71 9.18 5.64
C VAL A 88 7.00 9.79 5.10
N LEU A 89 6.87 10.91 4.40
CA LEU A 89 8.02 11.60 3.83
C LEU A 89 9.00 12.03 4.91
N ALA A 90 8.50 12.56 6.02
CA ALA A 90 9.35 13.00 7.11
C ALA A 90 10.11 11.84 7.72
N ALA A 91 9.43 10.72 7.94
CA ALA A 91 10.06 9.54 8.53
C ALA A 91 11.13 8.96 7.62
N LEU A 92 10.84 8.89 6.33
CA LEU A 92 11.81 8.37 5.37
C LEU A 92 13.04 9.25 5.31
N LYS A 93 12.83 10.55 5.26
CA LYS A 93 13.96 11.48 5.21
C LYS A 93 14.83 11.37 6.45
N SER A 94 14.22 11.31 7.62
CA SER A 94 14.95 11.18 8.88
C SER A 94 15.77 9.90 8.93
N ALA A 95 15.26 8.83 8.36
CA ALA A 95 15.92 7.53 8.44
C ALA A 95 16.93 7.29 7.32
N GLY A 96 17.01 8.18 6.34
CA GLY A 96 17.92 7.99 5.21
C GLY A 96 17.30 7.19 4.09
N GLY A 97 15.98 7.11 4.04
CA GLY A 97 15.31 6.51 2.90
C GLY A 97 15.25 7.46 1.72
N GLU A 98 14.65 7.00 0.64
CA GLU A 98 14.67 7.73 -0.63
C GLU A 98 13.30 7.71 -1.27
N VAL A 99 12.83 8.86 -1.77
CA VAL A 99 11.62 8.90 -2.60
C VAL A 99 12.06 8.65 -4.03
N VAL A 100 11.60 7.54 -4.59
CA VAL A 100 11.97 7.12 -5.94
C VAL A 100 11.09 7.83 -6.97
N GLU A 101 9.81 8.03 -6.63
CA GLU A 101 8.85 8.59 -7.57
C GLU A 101 7.77 9.31 -6.78
N GLY A 102 7.33 10.48 -7.28
CA GLY A 102 6.24 11.22 -6.67
C GLY A 102 6.69 12.11 -5.52
N PRO A 103 5.75 12.64 -4.74
CA PRO A 103 4.28 12.40 -4.79
C PRO A 103 3.65 12.92 -6.06
N ALA A 104 2.64 12.21 -6.54
CA ALA A 104 1.92 12.58 -7.75
C ALA A 104 0.49 12.02 -7.66
N PRO A 105 -0.45 12.60 -8.41
CA PRO A 105 -1.80 12.07 -8.42
C PRO A 105 -1.84 10.64 -8.97
N GLY A 106 -2.75 9.84 -8.44
CA GLY A 106 -2.97 8.49 -8.90
C GLY A 106 -4.46 8.16 -8.88
N PRO A 107 -4.85 6.97 -9.34
CA PRO A 107 -6.27 6.62 -9.45
C PRO A 107 -6.99 6.57 -8.12
N ASN A 108 -6.28 6.29 -7.03
CA ASN A 108 -6.90 6.14 -5.73
C ASN A 108 -6.40 7.16 -4.71
N GLY A 109 -5.76 8.23 -5.18
CA GLY A 109 -5.22 9.26 -4.32
C GLY A 109 -3.79 9.58 -4.68
N ALA A 110 -3.21 10.58 -4.03
CA ALA A 110 -1.82 10.93 -4.26
C ALA A 110 -0.93 9.73 -3.88
N ARG A 111 0.12 9.51 -4.66
CA ARG A 111 0.96 8.35 -4.47
C ARG A 111 2.44 8.70 -4.55
N LEU A 112 3.25 7.89 -3.90
CA LEU A 112 4.70 7.97 -4.04
C LEU A 112 5.28 6.56 -3.96
N ILE A 113 6.46 6.40 -4.54
CA ILE A 113 7.24 5.18 -4.42
C ILE A 113 8.47 5.52 -3.59
N ALA A 114 8.75 4.72 -2.57
CA ALA A 114 9.85 4.99 -1.67
C ALA A 114 10.71 3.75 -1.49
N ARG A 115 12.01 3.97 -1.39
CA ARG A 115 12.96 2.94 -0.97
C ARG A 115 13.35 3.21 0.47
N HIS A 116 13.13 2.23 1.31
CA HIS A 116 13.48 2.31 2.72
C HIS A 116 14.99 2.11 2.89
N PRO A 117 15.55 2.52 4.00
CA PRO A 117 16.99 2.35 4.23
C PRO A 117 17.44 0.90 4.16
N ASP A 118 16.53 -0.04 4.45
CA ASP A 118 16.85 -1.47 4.38
C ASP A 118 16.72 -2.05 2.97
N GLY A 119 16.34 -1.23 1.99
CA GLY A 119 16.20 -1.67 0.61
C GLY A 119 14.80 -2.02 0.18
N ALA A 120 13.86 -2.11 1.10
CA ALA A 120 12.47 -2.40 0.73
C ALA A 120 11.89 -1.26 -0.10
N VAL A 121 11.13 -1.61 -1.13
CA VAL A 121 10.49 -0.62 -2.00
C VAL A 121 8.98 -0.79 -1.89
N PHE A 122 8.30 0.27 -1.50
CA PHE A 122 6.84 0.25 -1.35
C PHE A 122 6.21 1.42 -2.06
N GLU A 123 4.95 1.23 -2.44
CA GLU A 123 4.11 2.32 -2.87
C GLU A 123 3.29 2.80 -1.69
N TYR A 124 3.20 4.13 -1.51
CA TYR A 124 2.33 4.73 -0.51
C TYR A 124 1.25 5.51 -1.21
N ILE A 125 0.00 5.34 -0.77
CA ILE A 125 -1.15 6.05 -1.32
C ILE A 125 -1.84 6.79 -0.20
N GLU A 126 -2.10 8.08 -0.44
CA GLU A 126 -2.83 8.89 0.51
C GLU A 126 -4.32 8.72 0.27
N THR A 127 -5.01 8.24 1.28
CA THR A 127 -6.44 7.96 1.15
C THR A 127 -7.32 9.12 1.60
N GLY A 128 -6.72 10.12 2.22
CA GLY A 128 -7.49 11.23 2.74
C GLY A 128 -8.19 10.95 4.05
N GLU A 129 -7.97 9.77 4.59
CA GLU A 129 -8.56 9.41 5.88
C GLU A 129 -7.47 9.36 6.92
N SER A 130 -7.26 10.45 7.55
CA SER A 130 -6.18 10.56 8.50
C SER A 130 -6.59 10.15 9.89
N GLY A 131 -7.45 9.33 9.96
CA GLY A 131 -7.83 8.67 11.19
C GLY A 131 -8.33 9.52 12.23
#